data_05f2e255b3c65fa73dc2c256ef370d96
#
_entry.id   05f2e255b3c65fa73dc2c256ef370d96
#
_cell.length_a   1.000
_cell.length_b   1.000
_cell.length_c   1.000
_cell.angle_alpha   90.00
_cell.angle_beta   90.00
_cell.angle_gamma   90.00
#
_symmetry.space_group_name_H-M   'P 1'
#
loop_
_entity.id
_entity.type
_entity.pdbx_description
1 polymer ?
#
loop_
_entity_poly.entity_id
_entity_poly.type
_entity_poly.pdbx_seq_one_letter_code
_entity_poly.pdbx_strand_id
1 'polypeptide(L)'
;KRLPERERKRLRQILEKAKPAEHGIILRTAAQHITKEEIEQDVNRLLEQWKSIEATASKLKSPALLYREPEMPFRIIREEFNKEYRSVVVDDLTLFEEAKTYLESIAPALAERIEYHDPNSQSVPLFERFYINEQLAKALDSKVWLPSGGSLIIEHTEALTVIDVNTGKNVGTSSLEETVYRNNLEAAKEVAHQLRLRDIGGIIVIDFVDMEIPKHKEDVMKTFRGELARDKTRTQVFGISELGLVEMTRKRIGEGLKQTFQKAQE
;
A
#
# COMPACT_ATOMS: atom_id res chain seq x y z
N LYS A 1 -1.01 18.17 -0.93
CA LYS A 1 -0.04 18.56 0.12
C LYS A 1 1.18 17.64 0.22
N ARG A 2 1.21 16.47 -0.44
CA ARG A 2 2.29 15.46 -0.35
C ARG A 2 3.30 15.52 -1.49
N LEU A 3 2.98 16.17 -2.60
CA LEU A 3 3.91 16.31 -3.73
C LEU A 3 4.91 17.43 -3.49
N PRO A 4 6.19 17.29 -3.87
CA PRO A 4 7.17 18.37 -3.90
C PRO A 4 6.65 19.56 -4.69
N GLU A 5 7.03 20.78 -4.30
CA GLU A 5 6.47 21.99 -4.92
C GLU A 5 6.82 22.11 -6.41
N ARG A 6 8.01 21.66 -6.79
CA ARG A 6 8.44 21.58 -8.18
C ARG A 6 7.51 20.69 -9.02
N GLU A 7 7.17 19.53 -8.49
CA GLU A 7 6.29 18.58 -9.18
C GLU A 7 4.85 19.09 -9.25
N ARG A 8 4.37 19.76 -8.21
CA ARG A 8 3.06 20.42 -8.23
C ARG A 8 2.97 21.50 -9.28
N LYS A 9 4.02 22.31 -9.46
CA LYS A 9 4.08 23.33 -10.53
C LYS A 9 4.07 22.68 -11.90
N ARG A 10 4.85 21.63 -12.11
CA ARG A 10 4.90 20.89 -13.36
C ARG A 10 3.52 20.33 -13.74
N LEU A 11 2.89 19.63 -12.81
CA LEU A 11 1.56 19.04 -13.03
C LEU A 11 0.48 20.10 -13.27
N ARG A 12 0.55 21.23 -12.57
CA ARG A 12 -0.38 22.35 -12.81
C ARG A 12 -0.25 22.92 -14.22
N GLN A 13 0.96 23.13 -14.71
CA GLN A 13 1.21 23.62 -16.08
C GLN A 13 0.70 22.64 -17.15
N ILE A 14 0.83 21.33 -16.90
CA ILE A 14 0.26 20.31 -17.81
C ILE A 14 -1.26 20.39 -17.81
N LEU A 15 -1.86 20.45 -16.61
CA LEU A 15 -3.32 20.53 -16.47
C LEU A 15 -3.93 21.77 -17.11
N GLU A 16 -3.31 22.92 -16.97
CA GLU A 16 -3.80 24.17 -17.59
C GLU A 16 -3.94 24.05 -19.11
N LYS A 17 -3.12 23.20 -19.74
CA LYS A 17 -3.17 22.94 -21.19
C LYS A 17 -4.09 21.78 -21.56
N ALA A 18 -4.19 20.77 -20.72
CA ALA A 18 -4.98 19.56 -20.98
C ALA A 18 -6.44 19.68 -20.51
N LYS A 19 -6.74 20.61 -19.61
CA LYS A 19 -8.07 20.78 -19.01
C LYS A 19 -9.07 21.35 -20.02
N PRO A 20 -10.19 20.67 -20.29
CA PRO A 20 -11.31 21.25 -21.02
C PRO A 20 -11.92 22.43 -20.25
N ALA A 21 -12.41 23.43 -20.97
CA ALA A 21 -12.98 24.65 -20.36
C ALA A 21 -14.17 24.37 -19.43
N GLU A 22 -14.96 23.35 -19.77
CA GLU A 22 -16.23 23.03 -19.10
C GLU A 22 -16.11 22.07 -17.93
N HIS A 23 -14.92 21.47 -17.69
CA HIS A 23 -14.73 20.44 -16.67
C HIS A 23 -13.67 20.80 -15.63
N GLY A 24 -13.88 20.33 -14.40
CA GLY A 24 -12.87 20.35 -13.34
C GLY A 24 -12.01 19.09 -13.36
N ILE A 25 -10.71 19.23 -13.10
CA ILE A 25 -9.79 18.08 -13.01
C ILE A 25 -9.09 18.10 -11.66
N ILE A 26 -9.00 16.93 -11.03
CA ILE A 26 -8.23 16.70 -9.82
C ILE A 26 -7.16 15.66 -10.12
N LEU A 27 -5.89 16.05 -9.98
CA LEU A 27 -4.77 15.11 -10.00
C LEU A 27 -4.52 14.54 -8.60
N ARG A 28 -4.44 13.22 -8.52
CA ARG A 28 -4.02 12.50 -7.31
C ARG A 28 -2.49 12.42 -7.23
N THR A 29 -1.97 12.04 -6.08
CA THR A 29 -0.51 11.85 -5.86
C THR A 29 0.10 10.76 -6.75
N ALA A 30 -0.69 9.82 -7.22
CA ALA A 30 -0.29 8.81 -8.20
C ALA A 30 0.19 9.40 -9.54
N ALA A 31 -0.19 10.67 -9.85
CA ALA A 31 0.30 11.37 -11.04
C ALA A 31 1.75 11.88 -10.90
N GLN A 32 2.44 11.59 -9.82
CA GLN A 32 3.86 11.93 -9.65
C GLN A 32 4.70 11.18 -10.70
N HIS A 33 5.59 11.90 -11.39
CA HIS A 33 6.45 11.39 -12.47
C HIS A 33 5.75 10.91 -13.75
N ILE A 34 4.43 11.04 -13.85
CA ILE A 34 3.69 10.75 -15.08
C ILE A 34 4.02 11.81 -16.15
N THR A 35 4.13 11.39 -17.41
CA THR A 35 4.42 12.27 -18.53
C THR A 35 3.21 13.15 -18.89
N LYS A 36 3.46 14.17 -19.68
CA LYS A 36 2.39 15.05 -20.20
C LYS A 36 1.41 14.26 -21.08
N GLU A 37 1.96 13.43 -21.94
CA GLU A 37 1.24 12.60 -22.91
C GLU A 37 0.31 11.61 -22.21
N GLU A 38 0.78 10.98 -21.13
CA GLU A 38 -0.02 10.06 -20.30
C GLU A 38 -1.19 10.78 -19.61
N ILE A 39 -0.97 12.03 -19.14
CA ILE A 39 -2.05 12.83 -18.53
C ILE A 39 -3.08 13.25 -19.60
N GLU A 40 -2.64 13.70 -20.78
CA GLU A 40 -3.52 14.08 -21.88
C GLU A 40 -4.36 12.89 -22.38
N GLN A 41 -3.74 11.70 -22.45
CA GLN A 41 -4.43 10.47 -22.82
C GLN A 41 -5.51 10.09 -21.80
N ASP A 42 -5.22 10.18 -20.48
CA ASP A 42 -6.19 9.88 -19.43
C ASP A 42 -7.36 10.88 -19.43
N VAL A 43 -7.07 12.17 -19.64
CA VAL A 43 -8.11 13.20 -19.79
C VAL A 43 -9.01 12.90 -20.99
N ASN A 44 -8.46 12.57 -22.14
CA ASN A 44 -9.25 12.24 -23.34
C ASN A 44 -10.12 11.02 -23.12
N ARG A 45 -9.59 9.97 -22.50
CA ARG A 45 -10.34 8.77 -22.13
C ARG A 45 -11.53 9.09 -21.22
N LEU A 46 -11.31 9.92 -20.19
CA LEU A 46 -12.40 10.34 -19.29
C LEU A 46 -13.48 11.17 -20.01
N LEU A 47 -13.08 12.00 -20.97
CA LEU A 47 -14.01 12.77 -21.78
C LEU A 47 -14.85 11.88 -22.71
N GLU A 48 -14.23 10.86 -23.32
CA GLU A 48 -14.96 9.88 -24.15
C GLU A 48 -15.95 9.07 -23.29
N GLN A 49 -15.53 8.65 -22.11
CA GLN A 49 -16.40 7.98 -21.15
C GLN A 49 -17.59 8.86 -20.76
N TRP A 50 -17.34 10.13 -20.46
CA TRP A 50 -18.41 11.08 -20.12
C TRP A 50 -19.41 11.26 -21.26
N LYS A 51 -18.93 11.45 -22.48
CA LYS A 51 -19.77 11.52 -23.68
C LYS A 51 -20.66 10.29 -23.89
N SER A 52 -20.08 9.09 -23.62
CA SER A 52 -20.84 7.84 -23.68
C SER A 52 -21.95 7.78 -22.63
N ILE A 53 -21.66 8.24 -21.39
CA ILE A 53 -22.66 8.34 -20.32
C ILE A 53 -23.80 9.31 -20.71
N GLU A 54 -23.47 10.49 -21.21
CA GLU A 54 -24.44 11.48 -21.65
C GLU A 54 -25.32 10.96 -22.81
N ALA A 55 -24.69 10.30 -23.79
CA ALA A 55 -25.42 9.69 -24.91
C ALA A 55 -26.35 8.56 -24.45
N THR A 56 -25.97 7.81 -23.44
CA THR A 56 -26.82 6.77 -22.83
C THR A 56 -27.95 7.39 -22.04
N ALA A 57 -27.66 8.40 -21.22
CA ALA A 57 -28.63 9.10 -20.41
C ALA A 57 -29.74 9.75 -21.26
N SER A 58 -29.36 10.33 -22.40
CA SER A 58 -30.34 11.00 -23.33
C SER A 58 -31.31 10.02 -23.98
N LYS A 59 -30.95 8.72 -24.08
CA LYS A 59 -31.81 7.68 -24.70
C LYS A 59 -32.74 7.00 -23.70
N LEU A 60 -32.49 7.12 -22.42
CA LEU A 60 -33.23 6.43 -21.37
C LEU A 60 -34.31 7.32 -20.76
N LYS A 61 -35.54 6.81 -20.63
CA LYS A 61 -36.71 7.54 -20.11
C LYS A 61 -37.01 7.28 -18.63
N SER A 62 -36.30 6.38 -17.99
CA SER A 62 -36.50 5.96 -16.59
C SER A 62 -35.16 5.89 -15.85
N PRO A 63 -35.18 5.88 -14.52
CA PRO A 63 -33.95 5.64 -13.76
C PRO A 63 -33.24 4.36 -14.23
N ALA A 64 -31.98 4.47 -14.63
CA ALA A 64 -31.17 3.37 -15.14
C ALA A 64 -29.71 3.54 -14.73
N LEU A 65 -28.99 2.42 -14.66
CA LEU A 65 -27.56 2.42 -14.42
C LEU A 65 -26.84 2.93 -15.69
N LEU A 66 -26.24 4.10 -15.60
CA LEU A 66 -25.52 4.73 -16.71
C LEU A 66 -24.05 4.31 -16.76
N TYR A 67 -23.44 4.10 -15.61
CA TYR A 67 -22.05 3.70 -15.45
C TYR A 67 -21.87 2.94 -14.15
N ARG A 68 -21.10 1.88 -14.19
CA ARG A 68 -20.65 1.14 -13.02
C ARG A 68 -19.15 1.29 -12.89
N GLU A 69 -18.67 1.64 -11.71
CA GLU A 69 -17.24 1.63 -11.46
C GLU A 69 -16.71 0.20 -11.64
N PRO A 70 -15.54 0.03 -12.28
CA PRO A 70 -14.93 -1.30 -12.43
C PRO A 70 -14.81 -2.03 -11.11
N GLU A 71 -14.96 -3.33 -11.14
CA GLU A 71 -14.84 -4.21 -9.98
C GLU A 71 -13.46 -4.07 -9.32
N MET A 72 -13.36 -4.59 -8.08
CA MET A 72 -12.16 -4.42 -7.26
C MET A 72 -10.85 -4.80 -7.97
N PRO A 73 -10.74 -5.90 -8.73
CA PRO A 73 -9.51 -6.26 -9.43
C PRO A 73 -9.02 -5.16 -10.39
N PHE A 74 -9.93 -4.57 -11.16
CA PHE A 74 -9.58 -3.50 -12.11
C PHE A 74 -9.16 -2.21 -11.40
N ARG A 75 -9.79 -1.93 -10.25
CA ARG A 75 -9.39 -0.81 -9.41
C ARG A 75 -7.97 -0.99 -8.87
N ILE A 76 -7.65 -2.17 -8.37
CA ILE A 76 -6.30 -2.49 -7.86
C ILE A 76 -5.28 -2.38 -9.00
N ILE A 77 -5.56 -2.96 -10.17
CA ILE A 77 -4.70 -2.86 -11.34
C ILE A 77 -4.45 -1.39 -11.69
N ARG A 78 -5.49 -0.57 -11.76
CA ARG A 78 -5.38 0.85 -12.08
C ARG A 78 -4.58 1.66 -11.06
N GLU A 79 -4.74 1.36 -9.77
CA GLU A 79 -4.16 2.17 -8.70
C GLU A 79 -2.77 1.73 -8.28
N GLU A 80 -2.46 0.45 -8.43
CA GLU A 80 -1.22 -0.14 -7.91
C GLU A 80 -0.29 -0.64 -9.02
N PHE A 81 -0.81 -1.18 -10.13
CA PHE A 81 0.02 -1.79 -11.18
C PHE A 81 0.76 -0.71 -11.98
N ASN A 82 2.07 -0.70 -11.85
CA ASN A 82 2.96 0.24 -12.51
C ASN A 82 4.24 -0.46 -13.01
N LYS A 83 5.22 0.30 -13.49
CA LYS A 83 6.47 -0.22 -14.05
C LYS A 83 7.36 -0.99 -13.03
N GLU A 84 7.12 -0.81 -11.74
CA GLU A 84 7.87 -1.50 -10.67
C GLU A 84 7.43 -2.96 -10.50
N TYR A 85 6.21 -3.30 -10.96
CA TYR A 85 5.73 -4.67 -10.93
C TYR A 85 6.16 -5.45 -12.16
N ARG A 86 6.57 -6.70 -11.96
CA ARG A 86 6.94 -7.60 -13.04
C ARG A 86 5.73 -7.98 -13.88
N SER A 87 4.69 -8.49 -13.25
CA SER A 87 3.46 -8.92 -13.91
C SER A 87 2.28 -8.93 -12.93
N VAL A 88 1.07 -9.02 -13.49
CA VAL A 88 -0.16 -9.42 -12.80
C VAL A 88 -0.52 -10.81 -13.31
N VAL A 89 -0.68 -11.76 -12.41
CA VAL A 89 -1.03 -13.15 -12.76
C VAL A 89 -2.45 -13.44 -12.32
N VAL A 90 -3.27 -13.97 -13.23
CA VAL A 90 -4.70 -14.22 -13.02
C VAL A 90 -5.00 -15.67 -13.39
N ASP A 91 -5.77 -16.39 -12.58
CA ASP A 91 -6.18 -17.79 -12.78
C ASP A 91 -7.65 -17.96 -13.20
N ASP A 92 -8.40 -16.88 -13.30
CA ASP A 92 -9.72 -16.84 -13.93
C ASP A 92 -9.61 -16.30 -15.35
N LEU A 93 -10.06 -17.09 -16.34
CA LEU A 93 -9.92 -16.74 -17.75
C LEU A 93 -10.72 -15.50 -18.12
N THR A 94 -11.94 -15.37 -17.60
CA THR A 94 -12.79 -14.21 -17.89
C THR A 94 -12.18 -12.94 -17.36
N LEU A 95 -11.74 -12.96 -16.09
CA LEU A 95 -11.06 -11.84 -15.48
C LEU A 95 -9.75 -11.48 -16.19
N PHE A 96 -9.00 -12.47 -16.66
CA PHE A 96 -7.77 -12.25 -17.44
C PHE A 96 -8.07 -11.49 -18.74
N GLU A 97 -9.05 -11.95 -19.54
CA GLU A 97 -9.42 -11.34 -20.81
C GLU A 97 -9.95 -9.90 -20.62
N GLU A 98 -10.81 -9.70 -19.64
CA GLU A 98 -11.33 -8.39 -19.29
C GLU A 98 -10.22 -7.44 -18.80
N ALA A 99 -9.33 -7.92 -17.92
CA ALA A 99 -8.22 -7.11 -17.40
C ALA A 99 -7.21 -6.76 -18.50
N LYS A 100 -6.95 -7.67 -19.42
CA LYS A 100 -6.09 -7.44 -20.59
C LYS A 100 -6.68 -6.33 -21.48
N THR A 101 -7.96 -6.48 -21.85
CA THR A 101 -8.68 -5.48 -22.66
C THR A 101 -8.70 -4.11 -21.97
N TYR A 102 -8.93 -4.11 -20.65
CA TYR A 102 -8.88 -2.89 -19.86
C TYR A 102 -7.50 -2.22 -19.88
N LEU A 103 -6.43 -2.98 -19.66
CA LEU A 103 -5.04 -2.49 -19.71
C LEU A 103 -4.65 -1.99 -21.11
N GLU A 104 -5.05 -2.68 -22.17
CA GLU A 104 -4.83 -2.22 -23.55
C GLU A 104 -5.43 -0.84 -23.79
N SER A 105 -6.58 -0.53 -23.17
CA SER A 105 -7.24 0.76 -23.31
C SER A 105 -6.60 1.89 -22.52
N ILE A 106 -5.97 1.60 -21.34
CA ILE A 106 -5.45 2.64 -20.44
C ILE A 106 -3.94 2.73 -20.37
N ALA A 107 -3.24 1.60 -20.55
CA ALA A 107 -1.79 1.49 -20.42
C ALA A 107 -1.25 0.31 -21.26
N PRO A 108 -1.21 0.41 -22.59
CA PRO A 108 -0.84 -0.70 -23.49
C PRO A 108 0.50 -1.36 -23.14
N ALA A 109 1.48 -0.59 -22.68
CA ALA A 109 2.79 -1.09 -22.26
C ALA A 109 2.73 -2.01 -21.02
N LEU A 110 1.66 -1.95 -20.23
CA LEU A 110 1.43 -2.84 -19.09
C LEU A 110 0.57 -4.05 -19.47
N ALA A 111 -0.19 -3.98 -20.56
CA ALA A 111 -1.04 -5.09 -21.03
C ALA A 111 -0.22 -6.35 -21.38
N GLU A 112 1.02 -6.18 -21.84
CA GLU A 112 1.94 -7.29 -22.11
C GLU A 112 2.45 -8.00 -20.84
N ARG A 113 2.23 -7.39 -19.66
CA ARG A 113 2.65 -7.93 -18.37
C ARG A 113 1.53 -8.59 -17.58
N ILE A 114 0.35 -8.78 -18.19
CA ILE A 114 -0.68 -9.62 -17.59
C ILE A 114 -0.48 -11.07 -18.09
N GLU A 115 -0.45 -12.00 -17.15
CA GLU A 115 -0.19 -13.42 -17.42
C GLU A 115 -1.39 -14.27 -16.99
N TYR A 116 -1.78 -15.23 -17.81
CA TYR A 116 -2.79 -16.20 -17.44
C TYR A 116 -2.14 -17.45 -16.82
N HIS A 117 -2.61 -17.85 -15.66
CA HIS A 117 -2.27 -19.09 -15.01
C HIS A 117 -3.43 -20.05 -15.17
N ASP A 118 -3.34 -20.97 -16.16
CA ASP A 118 -4.40 -21.94 -16.40
C ASP A 118 -4.43 -23.00 -15.28
N PRO A 119 -5.46 -23.03 -14.44
CA PRO A 119 -5.55 -23.99 -13.34
C PRO A 119 -5.72 -25.45 -13.81
N ASN A 120 -6.11 -25.68 -15.07
CA ASN A 120 -6.31 -27.02 -15.60
C ASN A 120 -5.00 -27.61 -16.19
N SER A 121 -4.09 -26.77 -16.66
CA SER A 121 -2.82 -27.20 -17.26
C SER A 121 -1.66 -27.20 -16.27
N GLN A 122 -1.77 -26.48 -15.16
CA GLN A 122 -0.72 -26.35 -14.15
C GLN A 122 -1.05 -27.17 -12.91
N SER A 123 -0.08 -27.96 -12.44
CA SER A 123 -0.25 -28.88 -11.31
C SER A 123 -0.33 -28.18 -9.94
N VAL A 124 0.07 -26.90 -9.88
CA VAL A 124 0.14 -26.14 -8.62
C VAL A 124 -0.78 -24.92 -8.72
N PRO A 125 -1.72 -24.73 -7.78
CA PRO A 125 -2.56 -23.55 -7.70
C PRO A 125 -1.75 -22.25 -7.63
N LEU A 126 -2.31 -21.15 -8.14
CA LEU A 126 -1.62 -19.85 -8.26
C LEU A 126 -1.03 -19.36 -6.92
N PHE A 127 -1.80 -19.42 -5.85
CA PHE A 127 -1.36 -18.95 -4.53
C PHE A 127 -0.28 -19.84 -3.91
N GLU A 128 -0.29 -21.13 -4.19
CA GLU A 128 0.76 -22.06 -3.75
C GLU A 128 2.04 -21.84 -4.56
N ARG A 129 1.95 -21.63 -5.87
CA ARG A 129 3.09 -21.34 -6.74
C ARG A 129 3.91 -20.15 -6.27
N PHE A 130 3.26 -19.13 -5.72
CA PHE A 130 3.91 -17.93 -5.23
C PHE A 130 3.99 -17.84 -3.70
N TYR A 131 3.71 -18.94 -2.99
CA TYR A 131 3.75 -19.02 -1.52
C TYR A 131 2.89 -17.95 -0.84
N ILE A 132 1.75 -17.58 -1.46
CA ILE A 132 0.88 -16.54 -0.93
C ILE A 132 0.21 -16.98 0.37
N ASN A 133 -0.22 -18.25 0.46
CA ASN A 133 -0.87 -18.79 1.65
C ASN A 133 0.05 -18.75 2.87
N GLU A 134 1.34 -19.09 2.71
CA GLU A 134 2.34 -19.02 3.77
C GLU A 134 2.64 -17.55 4.17
N GLN A 135 2.68 -16.64 3.20
CA GLN A 135 2.86 -15.22 3.48
C GLN A 135 1.66 -14.63 4.23
N LEU A 136 0.45 -15.03 3.87
CA LEU A 136 -0.78 -14.64 4.58
C LEU A 136 -0.81 -15.19 6.00
N ALA A 137 -0.47 -16.47 6.19
CA ALA A 137 -0.38 -17.07 7.52
C ALA A 137 0.61 -16.31 8.41
N LYS A 138 1.80 -15.99 7.89
CA LYS A 138 2.79 -15.15 8.60
C LYS A 138 2.27 -13.74 8.88
N ALA A 139 1.53 -13.14 7.95
CA ALA A 139 0.95 -11.81 8.15
C ALA A 139 -0.19 -11.80 9.19
N LEU A 140 -0.78 -12.95 9.51
CA LEU A 140 -1.81 -13.09 10.54
C LEU A 140 -1.23 -13.45 11.93
N ASP A 141 0.03 -13.91 11.98
CA ASP A 141 0.71 -14.25 13.24
C ASP A 141 0.99 -12.97 14.05
N SER A 142 0.87 -13.04 15.36
CA SER A 142 1.25 -11.95 16.26
C SER A 142 2.76 -11.74 16.31
N LYS A 143 3.55 -12.78 16.09
CA LYS A 143 5.02 -12.73 16.15
C LYS A 143 5.64 -12.54 14.76
N VAL A 144 6.56 -11.58 14.68
CA VAL A 144 7.34 -11.29 13.48
C VAL A 144 8.83 -11.39 13.81
N TRP A 145 9.55 -12.22 13.06
CA TRP A 145 10.99 -12.38 13.27
C TRP A 145 11.78 -11.32 12.52
N LEU A 146 12.83 -10.81 13.17
CA LEU A 146 13.77 -9.87 12.58
C LEU A 146 15.00 -10.61 12.05
N PRO A 147 15.70 -10.08 11.03
CA PRO A 147 16.90 -10.71 10.46
C PRO A 147 18.01 -10.98 11.46
N SER A 148 18.17 -10.12 12.46
CA SER A 148 19.16 -10.29 13.54
C SER A 148 18.80 -11.38 14.56
N GLY A 149 17.62 -12.01 14.44
CA GLY A 149 17.11 -13.00 15.38
C GLY A 149 16.25 -12.41 16.51
N GLY A 150 16.05 -11.09 16.53
CA GLY A 150 15.04 -10.44 17.35
C GLY A 150 13.63 -10.70 16.85
N SER A 151 12.63 -10.16 17.51
CA SER A 151 11.24 -10.32 17.11
C SER A 151 10.36 -9.13 17.54
N LEU A 152 9.27 -8.94 16.81
CA LEU A 152 8.16 -8.09 17.20
C LEU A 152 7.01 -8.95 17.69
N ILE A 153 6.30 -8.49 18.71
CA ILE A 153 4.99 -9.04 19.11
C ILE A 153 3.95 -7.94 18.85
N ILE A 154 2.97 -8.24 18.00
CA ILE A 154 1.92 -7.29 17.62
C ILE A 154 0.60 -7.76 18.21
N GLU A 155 0.07 -6.99 19.16
CA GLU A 155 -1.18 -7.29 19.84
C GLU A 155 -2.21 -6.19 19.64
N HIS A 156 -3.44 -6.60 19.36
CA HIS A 156 -4.57 -5.70 19.20
C HIS A 156 -5.47 -5.77 20.44
N THR A 157 -5.69 -4.61 21.04
CA THR A 157 -6.75 -4.45 22.04
C THR A 157 -7.94 -3.74 21.40
N GLU A 158 -9.04 -3.58 22.15
CA GLU A 158 -10.20 -2.83 21.68
C GLU A 158 -9.85 -1.36 21.34
N ALA A 159 -8.96 -0.75 22.10
CA ALA A 159 -8.66 0.67 22.01
C ALA A 159 -7.42 0.99 21.17
N LEU A 160 -6.39 0.16 21.21
CA LEU A 160 -5.09 0.44 20.60
C LEU A 160 -4.36 -0.85 20.19
N THR A 161 -3.33 -0.67 19.37
CA THR A 161 -2.38 -1.74 19.05
C THR A 161 -1.09 -1.52 19.80
N VAL A 162 -0.58 -2.56 20.44
CA VAL A 162 0.73 -2.58 21.11
C VAL A 162 1.71 -3.40 20.27
N ILE A 163 2.92 -2.89 20.13
CA ILE A 163 4.02 -3.57 19.45
C ILE A 163 5.21 -3.61 20.38
N ASP A 164 5.58 -4.80 20.83
CA ASP A 164 6.73 -5.06 21.69
C ASP A 164 7.92 -5.53 20.84
N VAL A 165 9.09 -4.96 21.08
CA VAL A 165 10.33 -5.27 20.37
C VAL A 165 11.25 -6.07 21.29
N ASN A 166 11.57 -7.29 20.88
CA ASN A 166 12.42 -8.19 21.62
C ASN A 166 13.76 -8.44 20.93
N THR A 167 14.86 -8.47 21.67
CA THR A 167 16.16 -8.92 21.17
C THR A 167 16.22 -10.45 21.12
N GLY A 168 16.96 -10.98 20.14
CA GLY A 168 17.28 -12.41 20.11
C GLY A 168 18.29 -12.83 21.18
N LYS A 169 18.48 -14.13 21.31
CA LYS A 169 19.47 -14.73 22.25
C LYS A 169 20.94 -14.48 21.86
N ASN A 170 21.19 -13.99 20.65
CA ASN A 170 22.54 -13.75 20.15
C ASN A 170 23.06 -12.39 20.67
N VAL A 171 23.52 -12.39 21.88
CA VAL A 171 24.44 -11.35 22.36
C VAL A 171 25.80 -11.69 21.72
N GLY A 172 26.04 -11.11 20.53
CA GLY A 172 27.30 -11.34 19.81
C GLY A 172 28.51 -10.76 20.55
N THR A 173 29.68 -10.77 19.93
CA THR A 173 30.93 -10.18 20.41
C THR A 173 30.90 -8.64 20.51
N SER A 174 29.83 -7.99 20.08
CA SER A 174 29.56 -6.54 20.20
C SER A 174 29.00 -6.19 21.58
N SER A 175 29.11 -4.91 21.97
CA SER A 175 28.48 -4.41 23.20
C SER A 175 26.97 -4.62 23.15
N LEU A 176 26.37 -4.81 24.34
CA LEU A 176 24.90 -4.96 24.45
C LEU A 176 24.15 -3.80 23.78
N GLU A 177 24.62 -2.59 24.00
CA GLU A 177 24.05 -1.36 23.42
C GLU A 177 24.06 -1.39 21.88
N GLU A 178 25.17 -1.84 21.24
CA GLU A 178 25.25 -1.94 19.78
C GLU A 178 24.29 -3.01 19.23
N THR A 179 24.10 -4.10 19.95
CA THR A 179 23.15 -5.16 19.60
C THR A 179 21.72 -4.65 19.65
N VAL A 180 21.37 -3.94 20.73
CA VAL A 180 20.06 -3.29 20.91
C VAL A 180 19.80 -2.25 19.82
N TYR A 181 20.78 -1.40 19.55
CA TYR A 181 20.68 -0.37 18.49
C TYR A 181 20.37 -0.97 17.12
N ARG A 182 21.11 -2.00 16.70
CA ARG A 182 20.85 -2.69 15.42
C ARG A 182 19.49 -3.35 15.39
N ASN A 183 19.11 -4.04 16.46
CA ASN A 183 17.80 -4.67 16.59
C ASN A 183 16.67 -3.63 16.46
N ASN A 184 16.79 -2.49 17.12
CA ASN A 184 15.79 -1.42 17.04
C ASN A 184 15.74 -0.75 15.67
N LEU A 185 16.85 -0.65 14.94
CA LEU A 185 16.85 -0.17 13.56
C LEU A 185 16.12 -1.13 12.61
N GLU A 186 16.30 -2.43 12.78
CA GLU A 186 15.55 -3.45 12.03
C GLU A 186 14.07 -3.42 12.42
N ALA A 187 13.77 -3.35 13.71
CA ALA A 187 12.42 -3.24 14.25
C ALA A 187 11.68 -2.01 13.69
N ALA A 188 12.34 -0.85 13.64
CA ALA A 188 11.74 0.37 13.11
C ALA A 188 11.30 0.23 11.64
N LYS A 189 12.09 -0.46 10.81
CA LYS A 189 11.75 -0.75 9.42
C LYS A 189 10.60 -1.74 9.32
N GLU A 190 10.69 -2.82 10.08
CA GLU A 190 9.72 -3.90 10.05
C GLU A 190 8.36 -3.47 10.64
N VAL A 191 8.33 -2.70 11.72
CA VAL A 191 7.08 -2.12 12.25
C VAL A 191 6.38 -1.31 11.17
N ALA A 192 7.08 -0.39 10.50
CA ALA A 192 6.49 0.41 9.42
C ALA A 192 5.97 -0.46 8.26
N HIS A 193 6.65 -1.57 7.94
CA HIS A 193 6.22 -2.56 6.96
C HIS A 193 4.94 -3.27 7.43
N GLN A 194 4.91 -3.79 8.65
CA GLN A 194 3.78 -4.52 9.22
C GLN A 194 2.53 -3.65 9.37
N LEU A 195 2.68 -2.37 9.71
CA LEU A 195 1.56 -1.42 9.75
C LEU A 195 0.87 -1.28 8.39
N ARG A 196 1.64 -1.28 7.29
CA ARG A 196 1.09 -1.24 5.93
C ARG A 196 0.52 -2.59 5.51
N LEU A 197 1.26 -3.68 5.72
CA LEU A 197 0.87 -5.02 5.31
C LEU A 197 -0.45 -5.48 5.95
N ARG A 198 -0.59 -5.21 7.25
CA ARG A 198 -1.76 -5.62 8.03
C ARG A 198 -2.87 -4.57 8.07
N ASP A 199 -2.66 -3.41 7.44
CA ASP A 199 -3.52 -2.21 7.52
C ASP A 199 -3.90 -1.84 8.96
N ILE A 200 -2.91 -1.84 9.86
CA ILE A 200 -3.11 -1.47 11.26
C ILE A 200 -3.36 0.03 11.36
N GLY A 201 -4.50 0.41 11.92
CA GLY A 201 -4.89 1.81 12.11
C GLY A 201 -5.39 2.11 13.52
N GLY A 202 -5.47 3.38 13.86
CA GLY A 202 -5.85 3.86 15.19
C GLY A 202 -4.65 4.33 16.00
N ILE A 203 -4.71 4.17 17.30
CA ILE A 203 -3.61 4.45 18.25
C ILE A 203 -2.69 3.24 18.27
N ILE A 204 -1.39 3.48 18.17
CA ILE A 204 -0.36 2.45 18.16
C ILE A 204 0.73 2.88 19.15
N VAL A 205 1.10 1.96 20.02
CA VAL A 205 2.18 2.14 20.99
C VAL A 205 3.25 1.09 20.69
N ILE A 206 4.50 1.54 20.59
CA ILE A 206 5.64 0.68 20.26
C ILE A 206 6.64 0.78 21.40
N ASP A 207 6.99 -0.37 21.95
CA ASP A 207 8.00 -0.53 22.99
C ASP A 207 9.31 -0.98 22.33
N PHE A 208 10.21 -0.04 22.07
CA PHE A 208 11.56 -0.34 21.60
C PHE A 208 12.44 -0.75 22.78
N VAL A 209 13.37 -1.66 22.53
CA VAL A 209 14.34 -2.03 23.57
C VAL A 209 15.10 -0.79 24.02
N ASP A 210 15.27 -0.62 25.33
CA ASP A 210 15.94 0.54 25.91
C ASP A 210 17.35 0.76 25.37
N MET A 211 17.64 2.00 25.00
CA MET A 211 18.95 2.47 24.52
C MET A 211 19.47 3.55 25.48
N GLU A 212 20.74 3.46 25.82
CA GLU A 212 21.37 4.47 26.70
C GLU A 212 21.84 5.69 25.92
N ILE A 213 22.30 5.50 24.66
CA ILE A 213 22.91 6.53 23.84
C ILE A 213 21.81 7.37 23.14
N PRO A 214 21.71 8.70 23.43
CA PRO A 214 20.67 9.56 22.81
C PRO A 214 20.70 9.56 21.29
N LYS A 215 21.89 9.49 20.69
CA LYS A 215 22.05 9.44 19.23
C LYS A 215 21.43 8.19 18.63
N HIS A 216 21.50 7.03 19.29
CA HIS A 216 20.87 5.80 18.84
C HIS A 216 19.34 5.96 18.81
N LYS A 217 18.76 6.57 19.84
CA LYS A 217 17.32 6.90 19.91
C LYS A 217 16.90 7.78 18.75
N GLU A 218 17.68 8.83 18.45
CA GLU A 218 17.41 9.73 17.32
C GLU A 218 17.48 9.01 15.97
N ASP A 219 18.49 8.16 15.75
CA ASP A 219 18.69 7.44 14.51
C ASP A 219 17.57 6.41 14.27
N VAL A 220 17.14 5.70 15.33
CA VAL A 220 15.99 4.78 15.27
C VAL A 220 14.72 5.54 14.90
N MET A 221 14.44 6.67 15.56
CA MET A 221 13.28 7.51 15.26
C MET A 221 13.32 8.12 13.86
N LYS A 222 14.48 8.52 13.40
CA LYS A 222 14.68 9.03 12.03
C LYS A 222 14.41 7.93 11.00
N THR A 223 14.92 6.72 11.23
CA THR A 223 14.68 5.56 10.38
C THR A 223 13.20 5.22 10.34
N PHE A 224 12.54 5.16 11.49
CA PHE A 224 11.12 4.87 11.59
C PHE A 224 10.26 5.88 10.82
N ARG A 225 10.49 7.18 11.02
CA ARG A 225 9.78 8.24 10.28
C ARG A 225 10.06 8.19 8.78
N GLY A 226 11.29 7.83 8.38
CA GLY A 226 11.67 7.65 6.97
C GLY A 226 10.90 6.52 6.30
N GLU A 227 10.75 5.39 6.99
CA GLU A 227 9.98 4.24 6.47
C GLU A 227 8.47 4.51 6.44
N LEU A 228 7.93 5.22 7.45
CA LEU A 228 6.53 5.65 7.45
C LEU A 228 6.20 6.67 6.35
N ALA A 229 7.19 7.43 5.86
CA ALA A 229 6.97 8.36 4.76
C ALA A 229 6.58 7.67 3.45
N ARG A 230 6.87 6.37 3.30
CA ARG A 230 6.44 5.52 2.17
C ARG A 230 4.97 5.11 2.25
N ASP A 231 4.34 5.28 3.42
CA ASP A 231 2.93 4.93 3.60
C ASP A 231 2.01 5.95 2.92
N LYS A 232 1.10 5.47 2.08
CA LYS A 232 0.05 6.30 1.46
C LYS A 232 -0.96 6.80 2.49
N THR A 233 -1.07 6.12 3.63
CA THR A 233 -1.97 6.46 4.73
C THR A 233 -1.36 7.51 5.64
N ARG A 234 -2.19 8.42 6.14
CA ARG A 234 -1.73 9.47 7.06
C ARG A 234 -1.30 8.87 8.39
N THR A 235 -0.05 9.11 8.77
CA THR A 235 0.54 8.75 10.05
C THR A 235 1.01 9.99 10.80
N GLN A 236 1.01 9.93 12.13
CA GLN A 236 1.57 10.96 13.00
C GLN A 236 2.32 10.28 14.15
N VAL A 237 3.62 10.57 14.27
CA VAL A 237 4.49 10.02 15.32
C VAL A 237 4.81 11.12 16.31
N PHE A 238 4.49 10.92 17.59
CA PHE A 238 4.66 11.92 18.65
C PHE A 238 6.08 11.92 19.21
N GLY A 239 6.80 10.88 19.18
CA GLY A 239 8.15 10.76 19.73
C GLY A 239 8.22 9.70 20.82
N ILE A 240 9.32 9.67 21.56
CA ILE A 240 9.52 8.76 22.69
C ILE A 240 8.98 9.46 23.94
N SER A 241 8.09 8.78 24.66
CA SER A 241 7.53 9.25 25.93
C SER A 241 8.54 9.13 27.07
N GLU A 242 8.19 9.63 28.25
CA GLU A 242 9.00 9.48 29.47
C GLU A 242 9.16 8.01 29.89
N LEU A 243 8.23 7.16 29.49
CA LEU A 243 8.29 5.70 29.73
C LEU A 243 9.10 4.96 28.68
N GLY A 244 9.75 5.64 27.71
CA GLY A 244 10.52 4.99 26.65
C GLY A 244 9.67 4.52 25.45
N LEU A 245 8.33 4.69 25.49
CA LEU A 245 7.42 4.21 24.46
C LEU A 245 7.31 5.19 23.29
N VAL A 246 7.19 4.68 22.08
CA VAL A 246 6.87 5.49 20.89
C VAL A 246 5.38 5.43 20.64
N GLU A 247 4.75 6.60 20.70
CA GLU A 247 3.34 6.77 20.45
C GLU A 247 3.09 7.29 19.04
N MET A 248 2.13 6.70 18.35
CA MET A 248 1.74 7.17 17.02
C MET A 248 0.26 6.93 16.72
N THR A 249 -0.23 7.62 15.72
CA THR A 249 -1.54 7.34 15.12
C THR A 249 -1.39 7.07 13.63
N ARG A 250 -2.20 6.15 13.13
CA ARG A 250 -2.38 5.88 11.70
C ARG A 250 -3.86 5.92 11.37
N LYS A 251 -4.24 6.64 10.33
CA LYS A 251 -5.65 6.72 9.92
C LYS A 251 -6.18 5.31 9.62
N ARG A 252 -7.32 4.93 10.21
CA ARG A 252 -8.03 3.71 9.82
C ARG A 252 -8.64 3.90 8.44
N ILE A 253 -8.37 2.96 7.52
CA ILE A 253 -8.96 2.93 6.18
C ILE A 253 -9.96 1.78 6.09
N GLY A 254 -9.58 0.62 6.59
CA GLY A 254 -10.39 -0.59 6.64
C GLY A 254 -10.37 -1.24 8.02
N GLU A 255 -10.86 -2.46 8.09
CA GLU A 255 -10.90 -3.26 9.33
C GLU A 255 -9.56 -3.93 9.64
N GLY A 256 -8.60 -3.83 8.72
CA GLY A 256 -7.32 -4.52 8.82
C GLY A 256 -7.37 -5.98 8.36
N LEU A 257 -6.19 -6.51 8.03
CA LEU A 257 -6.05 -7.84 7.42
C LEU A 257 -6.66 -8.95 8.29
N LYS A 258 -6.34 -8.94 9.60
CA LYS A 258 -6.80 -9.99 10.54
C LYS A 258 -8.32 -10.06 10.65
N GLN A 259 -8.98 -8.92 10.79
CA GLN A 259 -10.44 -8.85 10.91
C GLN A 259 -11.15 -9.25 9.61
N THR A 260 -10.57 -8.83 8.46
CA THR A 260 -11.09 -9.21 7.15
C THR A 260 -11.05 -10.72 6.94
N PHE A 261 -9.96 -11.37 7.34
CA PHE A 261 -9.84 -12.84 7.24
C PHE A 261 -10.75 -13.59 8.22
N GLN A 262 -10.94 -13.09 9.43
CA GLN A 262 -11.85 -13.71 10.40
C GLN A 262 -13.29 -13.69 9.89
N LYS A 263 -13.76 -12.56 9.33
CA LYS A 263 -15.11 -12.45 8.75
C LYS A 263 -15.33 -13.31 7.50
N ALA A 264 -14.27 -13.60 6.76
CA ALA A 264 -14.37 -14.47 5.58
C ALA A 264 -14.47 -15.95 5.94
N GLN A 265 -14.23 -16.33 7.20
CA GLN A 265 -14.32 -17.70 7.70
C GLN A 265 -15.64 -17.97 8.45
N GLU A 266 -16.39 -16.93 8.80
CA GLU A 266 -17.76 -16.97 9.33
C GLU A 266 -18.80 -17.05 8.20
#